data_6a5536d322689c58eea62c658912d51b
#
_entry.id   6a5536d322689c58eea62c658912d51b
#
_cell.length_a   1.000
_cell.length_b   1.000
_cell.length_c   1.000
_cell.angle_alpha   90.00
_cell.angle_beta   90.00
_cell.angle_gamma   90.00
#
_symmetry.space_group_name_H-M   'P 1'
#
loop_
_entity.id
_entity.type
_entity.pdbx_description
1 polymer ?
#
loop_
_entity_poly.entity_id
_entity_poly.type
_entity_poly.pdbx_seq_one_letter_code
_entity_poly.pdbx_strand_id
1 'polypeptide(L)'
;QISMHLYYHYTYQKNGKDTIVNTSIIFPSNKEVRQLNKFTHPNIQEITACHDSINHIKSAAGIYPKIRIPIGEMSKRIYSKIGDKQLNINAAEIIIENTEYDDTDVYMGQPYYLLALTTEQFDNFIKYNTIPSATDTTAVIANYIAKKGGYKLDLAYFITKYLRNEMVE
;
A
#
# COMPACT_ATOMS: atom_id res chain seq x y z
N GLN A 1 -2.16 -18.68 4.50
CA GLN A 1 -1.62 -19.39 3.32
C GLN A 1 -2.75 -20.17 2.68
N ILE A 2 -2.97 -20.00 1.38
CA ILE A 2 -4.00 -20.71 0.61
C ILE A 2 -3.31 -21.86 -0.12
N SER A 3 -3.93 -23.04 -0.12
CA SER A 3 -3.49 -24.18 -0.92
C SER A 3 -4.69 -24.85 -1.57
N MET A 4 -4.49 -25.38 -2.78
CA MET A 4 -5.45 -26.23 -3.45
C MET A 4 -5.01 -27.68 -3.32
N HIS A 5 -5.91 -28.54 -2.88
CA HIS A 5 -5.69 -29.97 -2.77
C HIS A 5 -6.50 -30.70 -3.83
N LEU A 6 -5.84 -31.41 -4.74
CA LEU A 6 -6.47 -32.24 -5.74
C LEU A 6 -6.38 -33.69 -5.29
N TYR A 7 -7.51 -34.29 -4.95
CA TYR A 7 -7.61 -35.73 -4.63
C TYR A 7 -8.05 -36.50 -5.87
N TYR A 8 -7.31 -37.53 -6.21
CA TYR A 8 -7.63 -38.36 -7.37
C TYR A 8 -7.27 -39.81 -7.10
N HIS A 9 -7.81 -40.71 -7.91
CA HIS A 9 -7.44 -42.09 -7.91
C HIS A 9 -7.06 -42.53 -9.33
N TYR A 10 -6.19 -43.48 -9.40
CA TYR A 10 -5.84 -44.15 -10.64
C TYR A 10 -5.72 -45.66 -10.42
N THR A 11 -5.98 -46.41 -11.48
CA THR A 11 -5.88 -47.87 -11.47
C THR A 11 -4.61 -48.29 -12.18
N TYR A 12 -3.85 -49.17 -11.58
CA TYR A 12 -2.72 -49.82 -12.22
C TYR A 12 -2.72 -51.34 -11.93
N GLN A 13 -2.12 -52.11 -12.80
CA GLN A 13 -2.01 -53.56 -12.61
C GLN A 13 -0.80 -53.94 -11.75
N LYS A 14 -1.06 -54.61 -10.65
CA LYS A 14 -0.02 -55.21 -9.78
C LYS A 14 -0.24 -56.71 -9.73
N ASN A 15 0.75 -57.49 -10.25
CA ASN A 15 0.69 -58.94 -10.32
C ASN A 15 -0.57 -59.46 -11.04
N GLY A 16 -0.99 -58.83 -12.13
CA GLY A 16 -2.16 -59.21 -12.90
C GLY A 16 -3.50 -58.86 -12.27
N LYS A 17 -3.53 -58.10 -11.17
CA LYS A 17 -4.74 -57.61 -10.53
C LYS A 17 -4.82 -56.09 -10.60
N ASP A 18 -5.98 -55.56 -10.95
CA ASP A 18 -6.22 -54.15 -10.93
C ASP A 18 -6.24 -53.64 -9.48
N THR A 19 -5.41 -52.65 -9.23
CA THR A 19 -5.24 -52.04 -7.91
C THR A 19 -5.56 -50.57 -8.02
N ILE A 20 -6.46 -50.07 -7.20
CA ILE A 20 -6.83 -48.64 -7.12
C ILE A 20 -5.94 -47.97 -6.08
N VAL A 21 -5.28 -46.89 -6.49
CA VAL A 21 -4.50 -46.02 -5.59
C VAL A 21 -5.16 -44.67 -5.46
N ASN A 22 -5.47 -44.31 -4.23
CA ASN A 22 -5.91 -42.98 -3.89
C ASN A 22 -4.70 -42.11 -3.51
N THR A 23 -4.60 -40.93 -4.11
CA THR A 23 -3.51 -40.00 -3.84
C THR A 23 -3.98 -38.57 -3.92
N SER A 24 -3.13 -37.64 -3.54
CA SER A 24 -3.43 -36.23 -3.64
C SER A 24 -2.19 -35.42 -4.06
N ILE A 25 -2.43 -34.34 -4.74
CA ILE A 25 -1.41 -33.33 -5.08
C ILE A 25 -1.82 -32.03 -4.39
N ILE A 26 -0.85 -31.37 -3.76
CA ILE A 26 -1.03 -30.09 -3.10
C ILE A 26 -0.36 -29.02 -3.96
N PHE A 27 -1.11 -28.00 -4.33
CA PHE A 27 -0.62 -26.79 -4.98
C PHE A 27 -0.55 -25.66 -3.95
N PRO A 28 0.61 -25.43 -3.32
CA PRO A 28 0.76 -24.38 -2.32
C PRO A 28 0.80 -23.01 -2.97
N SER A 29 0.24 -22.01 -2.26
CA SER A 29 0.40 -20.61 -2.62
C SER A 29 1.79 -20.14 -2.21
N ASN A 30 2.75 -20.18 -3.12
CA ASN A 30 4.11 -19.71 -2.89
C ASN A 30 4.63 -18.90 -4.09
N LYS A 31 5.87 -18.45 -4.04
CA LYS A 31 6.48 -17.66 -5.12
C LYS A 31 6.63 -18.42 -6.45
N GLU A 32 6.63 -19.74 -6.42
CA GLU A 32 6.82 -20.60 -7.59
C GLU A 32 5.49 -20.86 -8.31
N VAL A 33 4.37 -20.78 -7.59
CA VAL A 33 3.03 -20.99 -8.14
C VAL A 33 2.37 -19.65 -8.43
N ARG A 34 2.18 -19.34 -9.71
CA ARG A 34 1.49 -18.12 -10.12
C ARG A 34 0.01 -18.23 -9.77
N GLN A 35 -0.47 -17.26 -9.02
CA GLN A 35 -1.90 -17.10 -8.73
C GLN A 35 -2.44 -15.91 -9.51
N LEU A 36 -3.57 -16.13 -10.17
CA LEU A 36 -4.30 -15.12 -10.91
C LEU A 36 -5.67 -14.94 -10.26
N ASN A 37 -5.88 -13.80 -9.64
CA ASN A 37 -7.18 -13.43 -9.09
C ASN A 37 -7.78 -12.31 -9.93
N LYS A 38 -9.04 -12.45 -10.31
CA LYS A 38 -9.80 -11.39 -10.96
C LYS A 38 -10.80 -10.83 -9.97
N PHE A 39 -10.60 -9.58 -9.57
CA PHE A 39 -11.57 -8.85 -8.76
C PHE A 39 -12.44 -7.98 -9.67
N THR A 40 -13.75 -8.05 -9.49
CA THR A 40 -14.70 -7.19 -10.21
C THR A 40 -15.35 -6.26 -9.20
N HIS A 41 -15.22 -4.97 -9.43
CA HIS A 41 -15.79 -3.93 -8.57
C HIS A 41 -16.87 -3.21 -9.37
N PRO A 42 -18.17 -3.47 -9.12
CA PRO A 42 -19.25 -2.90 -9.93
C PRO A 42 -19.33 -1.37 -9.86
N ASN A 43 -18.97 -0.76 -8.73
CA ASN A 43 -19.13 0.67 -8.48
C ASN A 43 -17.80 1.43 -8.51
N ILE A 44 -16.80 0.97 -9.27
CA ILE A 44 -15.47 1.59 -9.27
C ILE A 44 -15.51 3.06 -9.73
N GLN A 45 -16.41 3.39 -10.65
CA GLN A 45 -16.54 4.76 -11.17
C GLN A 45 -17.07 5.72 -10.11
N GLU A 46 -18.00 5.29 -9.26
CA GLU A 46 -18.53 6.08 -8.16
C GLU A 46 -17.47 6.32 -7.08
N ILE A 47 -16.69 5.27 -6.77
CA ILE A 47 -15.61 5.32 -5.79
C ILE A 47 -14.45 6.20 -6.27
N THR A 48 -14.18 6.24 -7.57
CA THR A 48 -13.09 7.04 -8.16
C THR A 48 -13.54 8.43 -8.58
N ALA A 49 -14.84 8.72 -8.57
CA ALA A 49 -15.32 10.07 -8.78
C ALA A 49 -14.77 10.97 -7.66
N CYS A 50 -13.96 11.95 -8.06
CA CYS A 50 -13.40 12.92 -7.11
C CYS A 50 -14.55 13.72 -6.49
N HIS A 51 -14.82 13.45 -5.21
CA HIS A 51 -15.60 14.34 -4.37
C HIS A 51 -14.63 15.24 -3.61
N ASP A 52 -14.87 16.52 -3.58
CA ASP A 52 -13.94 17.55 -3.07
C ASP A 52 -13.45 17.34 -1.62
N SER A 53 -14.06 16.43 -0.86
CA SER A 53 -13.76 16.23 0.55
C SER A 53 -13.48 14.77 0.97
N ILE A 54 -13.84 13.78 0.15
CA ILE A 54 -13.70 12.36 0.54
C ILE A 54 -12.91 11.60 -0.52
N ASN A 55 -11.86 10.90 -0.09
CA ASN A 55 -11.06 10.02 -0.95
C ASN A 55 -11.13 8.59 -0.44
N HIS A 56 -11.19 7.65 -1.35
CA HIS A 56 -11.27 6.24 -1.03
C HIS A 56 -9.90 5.56 -1.20
N ILE A 57 -9.58 4.64 -0.28
CA ILE A 57 -8.43 3.76 -0.36
C ILE A 57 -8.94 2.32 -0.36
N LYS A 58 -8.61 1.56 -1.40
CA LYS A 58 -9.01 0.16 -1.50
C LYS A 58 -7.88 -0.67 -2.11
N SER A 59 -7.13 -1.37 -1.26
CA SER A 59 -5.91 -2.08 -1.66
C SER A 59 -6.15 -3.15 -2.72
N ALA A 60 -7.17 -3.99 -2.56
CA ALA A 60 -7.47 -5.07 -3.51
C ALA A 60 -7.97 -4.56 -4.88
N ALA A 61 -8.53 -3.35 -4.94
CA ALA A 61 -8.99 -2.72 -6.18
C ALA A 61 -7.93 -1.82 -6.83
N GLY A 62 -6.81 -1.57 -6.15
CA GLY A 62 -5.78 -0.65 -6.62
C GLY A 62 -6.21 0.81 -6.59
N ILE A 63 -7.14 1.17 -5.70
CA ILE A 63 -7.60 2.55 -5.52
C ILE A 63 -6.77 3.19 -4.41
N TYR A 64 -6.11 4.30 -4.75
CA TYR A 64 -5.26 5.06 -3.84
C TYR A 64 -5.30 6.55 -4.19
N PRO A 65 -5.33 7.46 -3.20
CA PRO A 65 -5.25 8.88 -3.44
C PRO A 65 -3.81 9.31 -3.75
N LYS A 66 -3.67 10.30 -4.61
CA LYS A 66 -2.41 10.99 -4.87
C LYS A 66 -2.39 12.34 -4.17
N ILE A 67 -1.49 12.51 -3.23
CA ILE A 67 -1.31 13.78 -2.50
C ILE A 67 -0.20 14.58 -3.20
N ARG A 68 -0.48 15.81 -3.57
CA ARG A 68 0.50 16.74 -4.12
C ARG A 68 0.90 17.76 -3.09
N ILE A 69 2.17 17.77 -2.71
CA ILE A 69 2.71 18.72 -1.74
C ILE A 69 3.48 19.81 -2.52
N PRO A 70 3.09 21.10 -2.42
CA PRO A 70 3.71 22.19 -3.17
C PRO A 70 5.01 22.64 -2.48
N ILE A 71 6.02 21.78 -2.41
CA ILE A 71 7.27 22.03 -1.65
C ILE A 71 8.02 23.25 -2.21
N GLY A 72 8.06 23.44 -3.53
CA GLY A 72 8.72 24.58 -4.14
C GLY A 72 8.10 25.94 -3.73
N GLU A 73 6.76 26.01 -3.60
CA GLU A 73 6.12 27.23 -3.10
C GLU A 73 6.35 27.43 -1.60
N MET A 74 6.32 26.36 -0.83
CA MET A 74 6.64 26.37 0.60
C MET A 74 8.08 26.84 0.82
N SER A 75 9.01 26.32 0.06
CA SER A 75 10.42 26.71 0.06
C SER A 75 10.59 28.21 -0.15
N LYS A 76 10.03 28.76 -1.22
CA LYS A 76 10.09 30.19 -1.52
C LYS A 76 9.57 31.04 -0.36
N ARG A 77 8.43 30.68 0.23
CA ARG A 77 7.83 31.40 1.37
C ARG A 77 8.69 31.33 2.62
N ILE A 78 9.32 30.19 2.88
CA ILE A 78 10.18 30.00 4.05
C ILE A 78 11.47 30.83 3.89
N TYR A 79 12.18 30.67 2.76
CA TYR A 79 13.44 31.37 2.52
C TYR A 79 13.28 32.88 2.38
N SER A 80 12.12 33.37 1.93
CA SER A 80 11.84 34.80 1.97
C SER A 80 11.79 35.39 3.39
N LYS A 81 11.54 34.56 4.42
CA LYS A 81 11.48 34.97 5.82
C LYS A 81 12.79 34.75 6.57
N ILE A 82 13.51 33.68 6.29
CA ILE A 82 14.70 33.30 7.05
C ILE A 82 16.03 33.64 6.33
N GLY A 83 15.97 34.00 5.04
CA GLY A 83 17.15 34.18 4.20
C GLY A 83 17.89 32.86 3.99
N ASP A 84 19.19 32.92 3.82
CA ASP A 84 20.08 31.76 3.55
C ASP A 84 20.38 30.89 4.78
N LYS A 85 19.61 31.04 5.86
CA LYS A 85 19.80 30.21 7.06
C LYS A 85 19.44 28.76 6.80
N GLN A 86 20.21 27.85 7.38
CA GLN A 86 19.92 26.43 7.29
C GLN A 86 18.56 26.12 7.93
N LEU A 87 17.68 25.49 7.14
CA LEU A 87 16.36 25.10 7.58
C LEU A 87 16.38 23.69 8.18
N ASN A 88 15.85 23.58 9.39
CA ASN A 88 15.51 22.30 10.01
C ASN A 88 14.01 22.28 10.31
N ILE A 89 13.33 21.29 9.76
CA ILE A 89 11.89 21.08 9.99
C ILE A 89 11.75 20.08 11.12
N ASN A 90 11.25 20.53 12.27
CA ASN A 90 11.08 19.68 13.45
C ASN A 90 9.79 18.84 13.36
N ALA A 91 8.76 19.34 12.67
CA ALA A 91 7.50 18.63 12.48
C ALA A 91 6.83 19.06 11.18
N ALA A 92 6.40 18.10 10.39
CA ALA A 92 5.56 18.30 9.21
C ALA A 92 4.62 17.09 9.11
N GLU A 93 3.39 17.27 9.52
CA GLU A 93 2.45 16.18 9.70
C GLU A 93 1.23 16.36 8.78
N ILE A 94 0.80 15.27 8.16
CA ILE A 94 -0.50 15.18 7.50
C ILE A 94 -1.35 14.20 8.29
N ILE A 95 -2.55 14.61 8.66
CA ILE A 95 -3.54 13.74 9.29
C ILE A 95 -4.56 13.37 8.23
N ILE A 96 -4.74 12.07 8.00
CA ILE A 96 -5.77 11.51 7.14
C ILE A 96 -6.85 10.98 8.07
N GLU A 97 -7.95 11.72 8.16
CA GLU A 97 -9.08 11.34 9.00
C GLU A 97 -9.90 10.24 8.30
N ASN A 98 -10.36 9.28 9.09
CA ASN A 98 -11.31 8.28 8.63
C ASN A 98 -12.73 8.79 8.88
N THR A 99 -13.48 9.04 7.82
CA THR A 99 -14.83 9.64 7.91
C THR A 99 -15.94 8.61 8.04
N GLU A 100 -15.72 7.41 7.49
CA GLU A 100 -16.70 6.34 7.49
C GLU A 100 -16.00 5.02 7.78
N TYR A 101 -16.18 4.52 8.98
CA TYR A 101 -15.71 3.20 9.37
C TYR A 101 -16.88 2.40 9.94
N ASP A 102 -17.19 1.29 9.29
CA ASP A 102 -18.14 0.31 9.78
C ASP A 102 -17.35 -0.78 10.51
N ASP A 103 -17.39 -0.75 11.84
CA ASP A 103 -16.74 -1.74 12.71
C ASP A 103 -17.50 -3.07 12.76
N THR A 104 -18.67 -3.14 12.13
CA THR A 104 -19.47 -4.36 12.06
C THR A 104 -18.98 -5.30 10.95
N ASP A 105 -18.22 -4.81 9.98
CA ASP A 105 -17.65 -5.64 8.92
C ASP A 105 -16.36 -6.33 9.36
N VAL A 106 -16.49 -7.57 9.80
CA VAL A 106 -15.37 -8.41 10.26
C VAL A 106 -14.30 -8.65 9.16
N TYR A 107 -14.68 -8.55 7.90
CA TYR A 107 -13.78 -8.82 6.76
C TYR A 107 -13.09 -7.56 6.21
N MET A 108 -13.64 -6.39 6.47
CA MET A 108 -13.16 -5.11 5.97
C MET A 108 -12.67 -4.20 7.12
N GLY A 109 -12.05 -4.81 8.11
CA GLY A 109 -11.50 -4.09 9.26
C GLY A 109 -10.54 -2.96 8.85
N GLN A 110 -10.49 -1.94 9.68
CA GLN A 110 -9.61 -0.80 9.45
C GLN A 110 -8.14 -1.22 9.42
N PRO A 111 -7.36 -0.84 8.41
CA PRO A 111 -5.93 -1.15 8.35
C PRO A 111 -5.18 -0.48 9.52
N TYR A 112 -4.25 -1.20 10.13
CA TYR A 112 -3.43 -0.68 11.23
C TYR A 112 -2.49 0.45 10.77
N TYR A 113 -2.11 0.45 9.50
CA TYR A 113 -1.21 1.45 8.91
C TYR A 113 -1.50 1.66 7.43
N LEU A 114 -1.14 2.83 6.94
CA LEU A 114 -1.07 3.15 5.52
C LEU A 114 0.38 3.34 5.11
N LEU A 115 0.71 2.91 3.91
CA LEU A 115 2.02 3.13 3.30
C LEU A 115 1.92 4.28 2.30
N ALA A 116 2.64 5.37 2.56
CA ALA A 116 2.79 6.47 1.62
C ALA A 116 4.11 6.32 0.87
N LEU A 117 4.05 6.39 -0.44
CA LEU A 117 5.19 6.24 -1.35
C LEU A 117 5.30 7.47 -2.25
N THR A 118 6.53 7.81 -2.67
CA THR A 118 6.70 8.71 -3.80
C THR A 118 6.17 8.06 -5.08
N THR A 119 5.84 8.86 -6.10
CA THR A 119 5.34 8.32 -7.37
C THR A 119 6.32 7.32 -7.98
N GLU A 120 7.61 7.61 -7.93
CA GLU A 120 8.66 6.72 -8.45
C GLU A 120 8.71 5.38 -7.70
N GLN A 121 8.66 5.42 -6.37
CA GLN A 121 8.67 4.20 -5.54
C GLN A 121 7.38 3.39 -5.71
N PHE A 122 6.27 4.06 -5.92
CA PHE A 122 5.01 3.39 -6.21
C PHE A 122 5.08 2.62 -7.53
N ASP A 123 5.63 3.21 -8.59
CA ASP A 123 5.80 2.55 -9.88
C ASP A 123 6.73 1.33 -9.76
N ASN A 124 7.82 1.45 -9.00
CA ASN A 124 8.73 0.35 -8.71
C ASN A 124 8.06 -0.76 -7.87
N PHE A 125 7.27 -0.38 -6.88
CA PHE A 125 6.51 -1.32 -6.05
C PHE A 125 5.54 -2.15 -6.89
N ILE A 126 4.76 -1.49 -7.77
CA ILE A 126 3.79 -2.18 -8.63
C ILE A 126 4.49 -3.06 -9.69
N LYS A 127 5.53 -2.54 -10.32
CA LYS A 127 6.18 -3.22 -11.45
C LYS A 127 7.09 -4.37 -11.02
N TYR A 128 7.80 -4.21 -9.91
CA TYR A 128 8.83 -5.15 -9.47
C TYR A 128 8.51 -5.85 -8.15
N ASN A 129 7.34 -5.54 -7.55
CA ASN A 129 6.94 -6.01 -6.23
C ASN A 129 8.01 -5.73 -5.15
N THR A 130 8.69 -4.59 -5.27
CA THR A 130 9.76 -4.19 -4.37
C THR A 130 9.15 -3.46 -3.17
N ILE A 131 9.18 -4.10 -2.01
CA ILE A 131 8.70 -3.47 -0.77
C ILE A 131 9.79 -2.52 -0.27
N PRO A 132 9.47 -1.23 -0.03
CA PRO A 132 10.43 -0.30 0.55
C PRO A 132 10.94 -0.80 1.89
N SER A 133 12.25 -0.67 2.13
CA SER A 133 12.82 -1.03 3.43
C SER A 133 12.58 0.08 4.46
N ALA A 134 12.74 -0.24 5.75
CA ALA A 134 12.63 0.74 6.82
C ALA A 134 13.68 1.88 6.72
N THR A 135 14.76 1.65 5.97
CA THR A 135 15.81 2.64 5.69
C THR A 135 15.55 3.46 4.43
N ASP A 136 14.48 3.12 3.68
CA ASP A 136 14.12 3.85 2.48
C ASP A 136 13.46 5.18 2.86
N THR A 137 14.12 6.26 2.47
CA THR A 137 13.66 7.62 2.77
C THR A 137 12.53 8.11 1.89
N THR A 138 12.07 7.29 0.96
CA THR A 138 11.00 7.61 0.01
C THR A 138 9.67 6.96 0.37
N ALA A 139 9.64 6.23 1.48
CA ALA A 139 8.46 5.59 2.02
C ALA A 139 8.18 6.08 3.45
N VAL A 140 6.93 6.35 3.76
CA VAL A 140 6.46 6.75 5.09
C VAL A 140 5.32 5.85 5.52
N ILE A 141 5.43 5.29 6.72
CA ILE A 141 4.36 4.49 7.32
C ILE A 141 3.54 5.39 8.23
N ALA A 142 2.25 5.50 7.94
CA ALA A 142 1.28 6.19 8.78
C ALA A 142 0.55 5.17 9.65
N ASN A 143 0.75 5.25 10.96
CA ASN A 143 0.02 4.43 11.91
C ASN A 143 -1.35 5.03 12.22
N TYR A 144 -2.32 4.15 12.48
CA TYR A 144 -3.63 4.58 12.94
C TYR A 144 -3.57 5.10 14.37
N ILE A 145 -4.17 6.27 14.59
CA ILE A 145 -4.25 6.90 15.92
C ILE A 145 -5.73 6.94 16.33
N ALA A 146 -6.12 5.99 17.19
CA ALA A 146 -7.51 5.84 17.63
C ALA A 146 -8.10 7.13 18.24
N LYS A 147 -7.31 7.88 19.02
CA LYS A 147 -7.76 9.14 19.63
C LYS A 147 -8.10 10.24 18.60
N LYS A 148 -7.53 10.15 17.39
CA LYS A 148 -7.75 11.12 16.30
C LYS A 148 -8.68 10.58 15.21
N GLY A 149 -9.06 9.31 15.29
CA GLY A 149 -9.88 8.67 14.26
C GLY A 149 -9.22 8.65 12.88
N GLY A 150 -7.88 8.58 12.81
CA GLY A 150 -7.20 8.69 11.52
C GLY A 150 -5.74 8.29 11.55
N TYR A 151 -5.07 8.48 10.43
CA TYR A 151 -3.67 8.15 10.23
C TYR A 151 -2.80 9.40 10.24
N LYS A 152 -1.65 9.31 10.86
CA LYS A 152 -0.67 10.40 10.92
C LYS A 152 0.53 10.04 10.05
N LEU A 153 0.79 10.85 9.02
CA LEU A 153 2.02 10.82 8.24
C LEU A 153 2.98 11.88 8.76
N ASP A 154 4.19 11.48 9.15
CA ASP A 154 5.27 12.40 9.47
C ASP A 154 6.17 12.57 8.25
N LEU A 155 6.16 13.76 7.68
CA LEU A 155 6.89 14.13 6.48
C LEU A 155 8.10 15.04 6.76
N ALA A 156 8.43 15.31 8.02
CA ALA A 156 9.49 16.27 8.39
C ALA A 156 10.84 15.93 7.73
N TYR A 157 11.23 14.67 7.82
CA TYR A 157 12.46 14.20 7.18
C TYR A 157 12.42 14.30 5.66
N PHE A 158 11.31 13.87 5.05
CA PHE A 158 11.11 13.89 3.60
C PHE A 158 11.19 15.31 3.04
N ILE A 159 10.45 16.24 3.65
CA ILE A 159 10.45 17.65 3.22
C ILE A 159 11.81 18.29 3.44
N THR A 160 12.47 18.02 4.57
CA THR A 160 13.81 18.55 4.84
C THR A 160 14.82 18.08 3.78
N LYS A 161 14.80 16.80 3.44
CA LYS A 161 15.69 16.24 2.42
C LYS A 161 15.43 16.87 1.05
N TYR A 162 14.16 16.99 0.68
CA TYR A 162 13.77 17.56 -0.61
C TYR A 162 14.17 19.03 -0.72
N LEU A 163 13.94 19.83 0.32
CA LEU A 163 14.35 21.23 0.35
C LEU A 163 15.87 21.41 0.26
N ARG A 164 16.64 20.51 0.83
CA ARG A 164 18.11 20.54 0.73
C ARG A 164 18.60 20.17 -0.67
N ASN A 165 17.91 19.29 -1.39
CA ASN A 165 18.28 18.86 -2.75
C ASN A 165 17.87 19.90 -3.81
N GLU A 166 16.76 20.61 -3.63
CA GLU A 166 16.38 21.72 -4.51
C GLU A 166 17.31 22.93 -4.44
N MET A 167 18.12 23.02 -3.38
CA MET A 167 19.15 24.06 -3.26
C MET A 167 20.46 23.72 -3.97
N VAL A 168 20.54 22.54 -4.60
CA VAL A 168 21.78 22.08 -5.31
C VAL A 168 21.65 22.22 -6.83
N GLU A 169 20.49 22.59 -7.35
CA GLU A 169 20.30 23.06 -8.72
C GLU A 169 20.18 24.59 -8.76
#